data_56d66d8fb6c3b3d552e2a20727aec8ba
#
_entry.id   56d66d8fb6c3b3d552e2a20727aec8ba
#
_cell.length_a   1.000
_cell.length_b   1.000
_cell.length_c   1.000
_cell.angle_alpha   90.00
_cell.angle_beta   90.00
_cell.angle_gamma   90.00
#
_symmetry.space_group_name_H-M   'P 1'
#
loop_
_entity.id
_entity.type
_entity.pdbx_description
1 polymer ?
#
loop_
_entity_poly.entity_id
_entity_poly.type
_entity_poly.pdbx_seq_one_letter_code
_entity_poly.pdbx_strand_id
1 'polypeptide(L)'
;MLEQLFYLVRTAEKILRVEGMDLRLSPLFFRTVAMILKNPEVTADFISKAIVADKALVARTLTELEERGLIDRRRNPLDKRSFLLVPTDKLLAVKEQILRIEKDTEAKIREIAASEGRKLW
;
A
#
# COMPACT_ATOMS: atom_id res chain seq x y z
N MET A 1 -0.82 -9.07 -24.41
CA MET A 1 0.00 -8.93 -23.18
C MET A 1 -0.43 -7.76 -22.30
N LEU A 2 -0.60 -6.57 -22.87
CA LEU A 2 -0.96 -5.39 -22.07
C LEU A 2 -2.30 -5.55 -21.34
N GLU A 3 -3.32 -6.09 -22.03
CA GLU A 3 -4.62 -6.33 -21.41
C GLU A 3 -4.54 -7.32 -20.25
N GLN A 4 -3.69 -8.35 -20.35
CA GLN A 4 -3.51 -9.31 -19.27
C GLN A 4 -2.82 -8.67 -18.06
N LEU A 5 -1.87 -7.76 -18.29
CA LEU A 5 -1.25 -7.01 -17.20
C LEU A 5 -2.28 -6.14 -16.48
N PHE A 6 -3.11 -5.41 -17.23
CA PHE A 6 -4.17 -4.61 -16.63
C PHE A 6 -5.21 -5.48 -15.92
N TYR A 7 -5.51 -6.65 -16.47
CA TYR A 7 -6.39 -7.60 -15.80
C TYR A 7 -5.85 -7.99 -14.42
N LEU A 8 -4.55 -8.29 -14.33
CA LEU A 8 -3.92 -8.62 -13.04
C LEU A 8 -3.98 -7.46 -12.06
N VAL A 9 -3.68 -6.25 -12.52
CA VAL A 9 -3.72 -5.04 -11.67
C VAL A 9 -5.14 -4.80 -11.17
N ARG A 10 -6.12 -4.83 -12.06
CA ARG A 10 -7.53 -4.59 -11.68
C ARG A 10 -8.05 -5.68 -10.74
N THR A 11 -7.63 -6.92 -10.94
CA THR A 11 -8.01 -8.02 -10.06
C THR A 11 -7.42 -7.82 -8.66
N ALA A 12 -6.15 -7.42 -8.57
CA ALA A 12 -5.52 -7.11 -7.29
C ALA A 12 -6.25 -5.96 -6.57
N GLU A 13 -6.58 -4.88 -7.29
CA GLU A 13 -7.31 -3.76 -6.72
C GLU A 13 -8.70 -4.18 -6.20
N LYS A 14 -9.39 -5.03 -6.95
CA LYS A 14 -10.70 -5.54 -6.56
C LYS A 14 -10.61 -6.35 -5.27
N ILE A 15 -9.63 -7.24 -5.16
CA ILE A 15 -9.42 -8.04 -3.96
C ILE A 15 -9.14 -7.12 -2.77
N LEU A 16 -8.23 -6.16 -2.93
CA LEU A 16 -7.89 -5.23 -1.85
C LEU A 16 -9.09 -4.35 -1.45
N ARG A 17 -9.93 -3.98 -2.42
CA ARG A 17 -11.13 -3.18 -2.12
C ARG A 17 -12.10 -3.98 -1.25
N VAL A 18 -12.31 -5.24 -1.54
CA VAL A 18 -13.21 -6.10 -0.77
C VAL A 18 -12.61 -6.40 0.61
N GLU A 19 -11.36 -6.86 0.64
CA GLU A 19 -10.70 -7.26 1.88
C GLU A 19 -10.40 -6.07 2.81
N GLY A 20 -10.15 -4.89 2.22
CA GLY A 20 -9.88 -3.68 3.00
C GLY A 20 -11.13 -2.96 3.48
N MET A 21 -12.32 -3.42 3.10
CA MET A 21 -13.58 -2.73 3.40
C MET A 21 -13.82 -2.57 4.90
N ASP A 22 -13.60 -3.63 5.67
CA ASP A 22 -13.77 -3.60 7.12
C ASP A 22 -12.79 -2.66 7.82
N LEU A 23 -11.64 -2.42 7.20
CA LEU A 23 -10.62 -1.51 7.69
C LEU A 23 -10.81 -0.09 7.16
N ARG A 24 -11.79 0.13 6.29
CA ARG A 24 -12.05 1.40 5.61
C ARG A 24 -10.85 1.90 4.83
N LEU A 25 -10.11 0.97 4.22
CA LEU A 25 -8.94 1.28 3.42
C LEU A 25 -9.25 0.98 1.95
N SER A 26 -9.15 2.01 1.10
CA SER A 26 -9.16 1.83 -0.35
C SER A 26 -7.90 1.08 -0.77
N PRO A 27 -7.82 0.55 -2.00
CA PRO A 27 -6.60 -0.12 -2.46
C PRO A 27 -5.34 0.74 -2.33
N LEU A 28 -5.42 2.02 -2.63
CA LEU A 28 -4.28 2.93 -2.49
C LEU A 28 -3.89 3.11 -1.02
N PHE A 29 -4.87 3.33 -0.16
CA PHE A 29 -4.62 3.48 1.28
C PHE A 29 -4.05 2.20 1.86
N PHE A 30 -4.61 1.06 1.47
CA PHE A 30 -4.12 -0.25 1.91
C PHE A 30 -2.64 -0.44 1.53
N ARG A 31 -2.30 -0.19 0.26
CA ARG A 31 -0.93 -0.33 -0.21
C ARG A 31 0.03 0.61 0.53
N THR A 32 -0.42 1.82 0.82
CA THR A 32 0.38 2.82 1.53
C THR A 32 0.65 2.38 2.97
N VAL A 33 -0.39 1.98 3.72
CA VAL A 33 -0.18 1.54 5.10
C VAL A 33 0.63 0.25 5.18
N ALA A 34 0.43 -0.68 4.24
CA ALA A 34 1.22 -1.90 4.18
C ALA A 34 2.71 -1.58 4.00
N MET A 35 3.02 -0.63 3.15
CA MET A 35 4.40 -0.20 2.92
C MET A 35 5.01 0.44 4.16
N ILE A 36 4.27 1.28 4.87
CA ILE A 36 4.72 1.90 6.12
C ILE A 36 4.95 0.84 7.20
N LEU A 37 4.06 -0.15 7.28
CA LEU A 37 4.21 -1.24 8.25
C LEU A 37 5.45 -2.10 7.99
N LYS A 38 5.77 -2.34 6.72
CA LYS A 38 6.93 -3.14 6.33
C LYS A 38 8.25 -2.35 6.36
N ASN A 39 8.18 -1.04 6.26
CA ASN A 39 9.32 -0.16 6.18
C ASN A 39 9.15 1.01 7.14
N PRO A 40 9.25 0.80 8.47
CA PRO A 40 9.13 1.88 9.45
C PRO A 40 10.14 3.00 9.14
N GLU A 41 9.71 4.24 9.37
CA GLU A 41 10.54 5.42 9.09
C GLU A 41 10.77 5.69 7.60
N VAL A 42 9.90 5.15 6.74
CA VAL A 42 9.93 5.43 5.30
C VAL A 42 9.52 6.88 5.03
N THR A 43 9.99 7.45 3.92
CA THR A 43 9.62 8.81 3.50
C THR A 43 8.48 8.79 2.47
N ALA A 44 7.79 9.92 2.33
CA ALA A 44 6.77 10.09 1.29
C ALA A 44 7.34 9.92 -0.11
N ASP A 45 8.56 10.42 -0.34
CA ASP A 45 9.23 10.27 -1.64
C ASP A 45 9.46 8.81 -1.99
N PHE A 46 9.92 8.01 -1.03
CA PHE A 46 10.09 6.58 -1.22
C PHE A 46 8.77 5.91 -1.61
N ILE A 47 7.68 6.25 -0.92
CA ILE A 47 6.36 5.67 -1.20
C ILE A 47 5.91 6.03 -2.62
N SER A 48 6.01 7.31 -3.02
CA SER A 48 5.56 7.73 -4.33
C SER A 48 6.30 7.00 -5.46
N LYS A 49 7.58 6.76 -5.29
CA LYS A 49 8.39 5.99 -6.25
C LYS A 49 8.02 4.51 -6.24
N ALA A 50 7.85 3.93 -5.07
CA ALA A 50 7.59 2.49 -4.93
C ALA A 50 6.23 2.09 -5.49
N ILE A 51 5.20 2.89 -5.29
CA ILE A 51 3.85 2.59 -5.79
C ILE A 51 3.54 3.27 -7.14
N VAL A 52 4.51 4.01 -7.68
CA VAL A 52 4.38 4.72 -8.95
C VAL A 52 3.15 5.64 -8.96
N ALA A 53 3.04 6.47 -7.92
CA ALA A 53 1.96 7.44 -7.78
C ALA A 53 2.53 8.85 -7.76
N ASP A 54 1.74 9.83 -8.20
CA ASP A 54 2.22 11.20 -8.19
C ASP A 54 2.34 11.73 -6.74
N LYS A 55 3.26 12.66 -6.54
CA LYS A 55 3.58 13.19 -5.21
C LYS A 55 2.40 13.88 -4.53
N ALA A 56 1.55 14.56 -5.31
CA ALA A 56 0.39 15.25 -4.77
C ALA A 56 -0.64 14.27 -4.23
N LEU A 57 -0.88 13.17 -4.95
CA LEU A 57 -1.79 12.13 -4.50
C LEU A 57 -1.26 11.45 -3.23
N VAL A 58 0.03 11.13 -3.19
CA VAL A 58 0.66 10.53 -2.01
C VAL A 58 0.55 11.48 -0.82
N ALA A 59 0.84 12.76 -1.01
CA ALA A 59 0.74 13.77 0.06
C ALA A 59 -0.67 13.83 0.65
N ARG A 60 -1.70 13.85 -0.19
CA ARG A 60 -3.09 13.85 0.27
C ARG A 60 -3.46 12.58 1.02
N THR A 61 -3.00 11.43 0.50
CA THR A 61 -3.23 10.13 1.14
C THR A 61 -2.61 10.10 2.54
N LEU A 62 -1.37 10.55 2.67
CA LEU A 62 -0.67 10.59 3.96
C LEU A 62 -1.33 11.54 4.95
N THR A 63 -1.79 12.70 4.48
CA THR A 63 -2.51 13.65 5.32
C THR A 63 -3.79 13.03 5.88
N GLU A 64 -4.55 12.35 5.04
CA GLU A 64 -5.77 11.68 5.47
C GLU A 64 -5.49 10.53 6.43
N LEU A 65 -4.46 9.74 6.18
CA LEU A 65 -4.06 8.66 7.10
C LEU A 65 -3.64 9.21 8.46
N GLU A 66 -2.94 10.34 8.47
CA GLU A 66 -2.56 11.02 9.70
C GLU A 66 -3.78 11.53 10.46
N GLU A 67 -4.72 12.16 9.76
CA GLU A 67 -5.98 12.63 10.34
C GLU A 67 -6.81 11.49 10.93
N ARG A 68 -6.76 10.31 10.32
CA ARG A 68 -7.43 9.11 10.81
C ARG A 68 -6.69 8.45 11.96
N GLY A 69 -5.54 8.99 12.36
CA GLY A 69 -4.75 8.46 13.46
C GLY A 69 -4.02 7.16 13.16
N LEU A 70 -3.76 6.87 11.91
CA LEU A 70 -3.09 5.62 11.50
C LEU A 70 -1.58 5.78 11.38
N ILE A 71 -1.10 6.97 11.08
CA ILE A 71 0.32 7.26 10.95
C ILE A 71 0.67 8.56 11.65
N ASP A 72 1.94 8.68 12.05
CA ASP A 72 2.54 9.90 12.55
C ASP A 72 3.71 10.30 11.66
N ARG A 73 4.01 11.59 11.64
CA ARG A 73 5.18 12.13 10.96
C ARG A 73 6.22 12.51 11.99
N ARG A 74 7.45 12.05 11.80
CA ARG A 74 8.58 12.45 12.62
C ARG A 74 9.57 13.23 11.76
N ARG A 75 10.25 14.20 12.37
CA ARG A 75 11.28 14.94 11.68
C ARG A 75 12.41 13.99 11.29
N ASN A 76 12.86 14.08 10.04
CA ASN A 76 14.01 13.30 9.58
C ASN A 76 15.31 14.01 10.05
N PRO A 77 16.11 13.39 10.92
CA PRO A 77 17.32 14.03 11.40
C PRO A 77 18.38 14.21 10.32
N LEU A 78 18.30 13.44 9.24
CA LEU A 78 19.26 13.50 8.14
C LEU A 78 18.85 14.49 7.05
N ASP A 79 17.58 14.85 6.99
CA ASP A 79 17.07 15.80 5.99
C ASP A 79 15.85 16.52 6.55
N LYS A 80 16.04 17.80 6.89
CA LYS A 80 14.99 18.62 7.50
C LYS A 80 13.80 18.90 6.56
N ARG A 81 13.93 18.59 5.27
CA ARG A 81 12.87 18.80 4.28
C ARG A 81 11.90 17.65 4.21
N SER A 82 12.21 16.51 4.80
CA SER A 82 11.38 15.33 4.76
C SER A 82 10.97 14.88 6.15
N PHE A 83 9.92 14.08 6.19
CA PHE A 83 9.45 13.45 7.41
C PHE A 83 9.57 11.95 7.29
N LEU A 84 9.82 11.31 8.43
CA LEU A 84 9.76 9.86 8.56
C LEU A 84 8.32 9.50 8.93
N LEU A 85 7.77 8.52 8.24
CA LEU A 85 6.40 8.06 8.46
C LEU A 85 6.45 6.84 9.36
N VAL A 86 5.68 6.86 10.44
CA VAL A 86 5.65 5.76 11.40
C VAL A 86 4.22 5.34 11.68
N PRO A 87 3.97 4.03 11.85
CA PRO A 87 2.64 3.56 12.23
C PRO A 87 2.33 3.94 13.67
N THR A 88 1.08 4.29 13.93
CA THR A 88 0.56 4.49 15.30
C THR A 88 0.19 3.15 15.92
N ASP A 89 -0.09 3.14 17.22
CA ASP A 89 -0.60 1.94 17.89
C ASP A 89 -1.91 1.46 17.27
N LYS A 90 -2.74 2.39 16.80
CA LYS A 90 -3.99 2.06 16.11
C LYS A 90 -3.73 1.25 14.84
N LEU A 91 -2.73 1.63 14.05
CA LEU A 91 -2.37 0.87 12.85
C LEU A 91 -1.68 -0.45 13.22
N LEU A 92 -0.80 -0.43 14.21
CA LEU A 92 -0.10 -1.63 14.66
C LEU A 92 -1.08 -2.71 15.16
N ALA A 93 -2.21 -2.30 15.72
CA ALA A 93 -3.24 -3.24 16.20
C ALA A 93 -3.82 -4.10 15.09
N VAL A 94 -3.80 -3.64 13.84
CA VAL A 94 -4.31 -4.37 12.67
C VAL A 94 -3.22 -4.83 11.72
N LYS A 95 -1.96 -4.72 12.13
CA LYS A 95 -0.80 -5.06 11.30
C LYS A 95 -0.86 -6.47 10.75
N GLU A 96 -1.12 -7.46 11.60
CA GLU A 96 -1.16 -8.86 11.18
C GLU A 96 -2.25 -9.08 10.13
N GLN A 97 -3.40 -8.48 10.32
CA GLN A 97 -4.51 -8.58 9.39
C GLN A 97 -4.14 -7.98 8.04
N ILE A 98 -3.54 -6.79 8.03
CA ILE A 98 -3.13 -6.11 6.79
C ILE A 98 -2.09 -6.93 6.05
N LEU A 99 -1.05 -7.39 6.73
CA LEU A 99 0.02 -8.16 6.09
C LEU A 99 -0.46 -9.52 5.59
N ARG A 100 -1.45 -10.12 6.27
CA ARG A 100 -2.07 -11.36 5.81
C ARG A 100 -2.87 -11.13 4.53
N ILE A 101 -3.68 -10.07 4.49
CA ILE A 101 -4.43 -9.71 3.29
C ILE A 101 -3.49 -9.48 2.11
N GLU A 102 -2.38 -8.76 2.34
CA GLU A 102 -1.38 -8.52 1.31
C GLU A 102 -0.79 -9.82 0.78
N LYS A 103 -0.37 -10.69 1.69
CA LYS A 103 0.23 -11.98 1.34
C LYS A 103 -0.75 -12.88 0.56
N ASP A 104 -1.99 -12.95 1.03
CA ASP A 104 -3.02 -13.76 0.38
C ASP A 104 -3.36 -13.20 -1.01
N THR A 105 -3.41 -11.89 -1.14
CA THR A 105 -3.64 -11.22 -2.43
C THR A 105 -2.50 -11.51 -3.39
N GLU A 106 -1.26 -11.39 -2.94
CA GLU A 106 -0.08 -11.73 -3.76
C GLU A 106 -0.10 -13.17 -4.23
N ALA A 107 -0.44 -14.11 -3.35
CA ALA A 107 -0.52 -15.53 -3.70
C ALA A 107 -1.58 -15.76 -4.77
N LYS A 108 -2.74 -15.11 -4.64
CA LYS A 108 -3.83 -15.20 -5.61
C LYS A 108 -3.42 -14.64 -6.97
N ILE A 109 -2.76 -13.49 -6.98
CA ILE A 109 -2.30 -12.87 -8.22
C ILE A 109 -1.23 -13.73 -8.90
N ARG A 110 -0.30 -14.32 -8.13
CA ARG A 110 0.69 -15.23 -8.68
C ARG A 110 0.06 -16.46 -9.32
N GLU A 111 -0.97 -17.01 -8.68
CA GLU A 111 -1.73 -18.15 -9.19
C GLU A 111 -2.39 -17.82 -10.52
N ILE A 112 -3.06 -16.65 -10.59
CA ILE A 112 -3.70 -16.18 -11.83
C ILE A 112 -2.65 -15.88 -12.89
N ALA A 113 -1.54 -15.25 -12.55
CA ALA A 113 -0.47 -14.93 -13.47
C ALA A 113 0.17 -16.21 -14.05
N ALA A 114 0.35 -17.23 -13.24
CA ALA A 114 0.88 -18.52 -13.70
C ALA A 114 -0.07 -19.18 -14.73
N SER A 115 -1.38 -19.09 -14.47
CA SER A 115 -2.40 -19.59 -15.40
C SER A 115 -2.41 -18.78 -16.70
N GLU A 116 -2.35 -17.45 -16.60
CA GLU A 116 -2.36 -16.53 -17.75
C GLU A 116 -1.00 -16.49 -18.46
N GLY A 117 0.07 -16.80 -17.77
CA GLY A 117 1.43 -16.77 -18.31
C GLY A 117 1.60 -17.61 -19.58
N ARG A 118 0.84 -18.67 -19.69
CA ARG A 118 0.83 -19.52 -20.89
C ARG A 118 0.26 -18.79 -22.10
N LYS A 119 -0.54 -17.75 -21.87
CA LYS A 119 -1.15 -16.94 -22.92
C LYS A 119 -0.42 -15.62 -23.14
N LEU A 120 0.32 -15.16 -22.11
CA LEU A 120 1.02 -13.89 -22.14
C LEU A 120 2.33 -13.95 -22.91
N TRP A 121 3.06 -15.01 -22.68
CA TRP A 121 4.40 -15.19 -23.18
C TRP A 121 4.46 -16.34 -24.19
#